data_8a65fbfc5c0289f91d5857ec78f4b898
#
_entry.id   8a65fbfc5c0289f91d5857ec78f4b898
#
_cell.length_a   1.000
_cell.length_b   1.000
_cell.length_c   1.000
_cell.angle_alpha   90.00
_cell.angle_beta   90.00
_cell.angle_gamma   90.00
#
_symmetry.space_group_name_H-M   'P 1'
#
loop_
_entity.id
_entity.type
_entity.pdbx_description
1 polymer ?
#
loop_
_entity_poly.entity_id
_entity_poly.type
_entity_poly.pdbx_seq_one_letter_code
_entity_poly.pdbx_strand_id
1 'polypeptide(L)'
;HTIMNLTELKNTPVSELITLGESMGLENLARMRKQDIIFAILKQHAKSGEDIFGDGVLEILQDGFGFLRSADSSYLAGPDDIYVSPSQIRRFNLRTGDTISGKIRPPKEGERYFALLKVNEVNYDKPENARNKILFENLTPLHANSRLRMERGNGSTEDLTARVLDLASPIGRGQRGLIVAPPKAGKTMLLQNIAQSIAYNHPDCVLMVLLIDERPEEVTEMQRLVKGEVVASTFDEPASRHVQVAEMVIEKAKRLVEHKKDVIILLDSITRLARAYNTVVPASGKVLTGGVDANALHRPKRFFGAARNVEEGGSLTIIATALIDTGSKMDEVIYEEFKGTGNMELHLSRKIAEKRVFPAIDYNRSGTRKEELLTTQEELQKMWILRKIIHPMGEIDAMEFLINKLAMTKTNDDFFEMMKRS
;
A
#
# COMPACT_ATOMS: atom_id res chain seq x y z
N HIS A 1 -4.27 25.76 -23.30
CA HIS A 1 -2.90 25.48 -22.82
C HIS A 1 -2.84 24.16 -22.09
N THR A 2 -2.21 23.19 -22.71
CA THR A 2 -1.94 21.90 -22.09
C THR A 2 -0.73 22.06 -21.19
N ILE A 3 -0.88 21.78 -19.88
CA ILE A 3 0.26 21.73 -18.97
C ILE A 3 1.08 20.49 -19.36
N MET A 4 2.33 20.69 -19.73
CA MET A 4 3.21 19.61 -20.15
C MET A 4 3.89 19.00 -18.92
N ASN A 5 3.48 17.79 -18.57
CA ASN A 5 3.94 17.08 -17.37
C ASN A 5 4.53 15.71 -17.76
N LEU A 6 5.73 15.44 -17.29
CA LEU A 6 6.44 14.19 -17.57
C LEU A 6 5.64 12.95 -17.15
N THR A 7 5.05 12.98 -15.97
CA THR A 7 4.27 11.85 -15.45
C THR A 7 3.02 11.58 -16.30
N GLU A 8 2.32 12.62 -16.71
CA GLU A 8 1.15 12.48 -17.58
C GLU A 8 1.53 11.90 -18.95
N LEU A 9 2.66 12.32 -19.49
CA LEU A 9 3.15 11.78 -20.77
C LEU A 9 3.49 10.29 -20.65
N LYS A 10 4.03 9.85 -19.52
CA LYS A 10 4.30 8.43 -19.28
C LYS A 10 3.02 7.58 -19.33
N ASN A 11 1.91 8.13 -18.89
CA ASN A 11 0.61 7.44 -18.85
C ASN A 11 -0.18 7.61 -20.15
N THR A 12 0.35 8.34 -21.12
CA THR A 12 -0.30 8.55 -22.41
C THR A 12 0.08 7.42 -23.39
N PRO A 13 -0.88 6.84 -24.13
CA PRO A 13 -0.56 5.82 -25.14
C PRO A 13 0.41 6.34 -26.20
N VAL A 14 1.27 5.45 -26.69
CA VAL A 14 2.31 5.79 -27.68
C VAL A 14 1.72 6.45 -28.94
N SER A 15 0.57 5.97 -29.40
CA SER A 15 -0.09 6.54 -30.59
C SER A 15 -0.46 8.01 -30.39
N GLU A 16 -0.94 8.36 -29.20
CA GLU A 16 -1.28 9.75 -28.86
C GLU A 16 -0.04 10.62 -28.72
N LEU A 17 1.05 10.06 -28.17
CA LEU A 17 2.33 10.76 -28.05
C LEU A 17 2.91 11.09 -29.43
N ILE A 18 2.82 10.16 -30.37
CA ILE A 18 3.26 10.38 -31.74
C ILE A 18 2.48 11.51 -32.39
N THR A 19 1.15 11.49 -32.25
CA THR A 19 0.29 12.53 -32.76
C THR A 19 0.64 13.90 -32.17
N LEU A 20 0.84 13.94 -30.85
CA LEU A 20 1.23 15.19 -30.17
C LEU A 20 2.57 15.71 -30.67
N GLY A 21 3.57 14.82 -30.76
CA GLY A 21 4.92 15.19 -31.23
C GLY A 21 4.93 15.68 -32.66
N GLU A 22 4.16 15.04 -33.55
CA GLU A 22 4.03 15.47 -34.94
C GLU A 22 3.38 16.86 -35.04
N SER A 23 2.38 17.15 -34.19
CA SER A 23 1.76 18.47 -34.11
C SER A 23 2.74 19.55 -33.67
N MET A 24 3.83 19.17 -33.00
CA MET A 24 4.89 20.06 -32.54
C MET A 24 6.06 20.17 -33.55
N GLY A 25 5.96 19.51 -34.68
CA GLY A 25 6.97 19.53 -35.73
C GLY A 25 8.07 18.48 -35.58
N LEU A 26 7.91 17.50 -34.70
CA LEU A 26 8.86 16.41 -34.54
C LEU A 26 8.65 15.33 -35.60
N GLU A 27 9.75 14.73 -36.05
CA GLU A 27 9.77 13.72 -37.14
C GLU A 27 10.33 12.38 -36.65
N ASN A 28 9.98 11.30 -37.35
CA ASN A 28 10.52 9.95 -37.13
C ASN A 28 10.15 9.33 -35.76
N LEU A 29 9.07 9.79 -35.15
CA LEU A 29 8.68 9.35 -33.80
C LEU A 29 8.29 7.88 -33.75
N ALA A 30 7.69 7.35 -34.83
CA ALA A 30 7.23 5.96 -34.86
C ALA A 30 8.35 4.92 -34.66
N ARG A 31 9.60 5.29 -34.94
CA ARG A 31 10.77 4.42 -34.78
C ARG A 31 11.46 4.57 -33.43
N MET A 32 11.01 5.50 -32.61
CA MET A 32 11.61 5.81 -31.33
C MET A 32 10.95 5.01 -30.21
N ARG A 33 11.70 4.76 -29.13
CA ARG A 33 11.15 4.21 -27.90
C ARG A 33 10.25 5.25 -27.23
N LYS A 34 9.24 4.79 -26.50
CA LYS A 34 8.29 5.69 -25.82
C LYS A 34 9.00 6.76 -25.00
N GLN A 35 10.02 6.37 -24.24
CA GLN A 35 10.81 7.29 -23.42
C GLN A 35 11.47 8.38 -24.26
N ASP A 36 12.04 8.03 -25.40
CA ASP A 36 12.71 8.98 -26.28
C ASP A 36 11.72 9.95 -26.91
N ILE A 37 10.51 9.48 -27.23
CA ILE A 37 9.42 10.32 -27.71
C ILE A 37 9.04 11.35 -26.64
N ILE A 38 8.85 10.92 -25.40
CA ILE A 38 8.52 11.80 -24.27
C ILE A 38 9.61 12.87 -24.09
N PHE A 39 10.88 12.48 -24.12
CA PHE A 39 11.99 13.41 -23.97
C PHE A 39 12.03 14.43 -25.11
N ALA A 40 11.81 13.98 -26.35
CA ALA A 40 11.77 14.86 -27.51
C ALA A 40 10.62 15.89 -27.39
N ILE A 41 9.45 15.45 -26.96
CA ILE A 41 8.29 16.33 -26.75
C ILE A 41 8.60 17.39 -25.69
N LEU A 42 9.14 16.99 -24.54
CA LEU A 42 9.46 17.90 -23.44
C LEU A 42 10.54 18.90 -23.84
N LYS A 43 11.59 18.45 -24.54
CA LYS A 43 12.66 19.33 -25.02
C LYS A 43 12.12 20.35 -26.02
N GLN A 44 11.27 19.94 -26.94
CA GLN A 44 10.68 20.84 -27.92
C GLN A 44 9.77 21.87 -27.25
N HIS A 45 8.98 21.44 -26.27
CA HIS A 45 8.10 22.33 -25.54
C HIS A 45 8.88 23.39 -24.75
N ALA A 46 9.94 22.95 -24.07
CA ALA A 46 10.84 23.85 -23.33
C ALA A 46 11.57 24.84 -24.26
N LYS A 47 11.96 24.35 -25.44
CA LYS A 47 12.65 25.16 -26.45
C LYS A 47 11.79 26.31 -26.96
N SER A 48 10.48 26.16 -26.98
CA SER A 48 9.53 27.22 -27.35
C SER A 48 9.27 28.21 -26.21
N GLY A 49 9.97 28.12 -25.10
CA GLY A 49 9.84 29.01 -23.94
C GLY A 49 8.73 28.64 -22.99
N GLU A 50 8.08 27.51 -23.19
CA GLU A 50 7.01 27.02 -22.34
C GLU A 50 7.54 26.23 -21.16
N ASP A 51 6.87 26.31 -20.01
CA ASP A 51 7.23 25.56 -18.81
C ASP A 51 6.89 24.08 -18.95
N ILE A 52 7.77 23.24 -18.41
CA ILE A 52 7.52 21.80 -18.30
C ILE A 52 7.55 21.40 -16.83
N PHE A 53 6.75 20.38 -16.48
CA PHE A 53 6.55 19.97 -15.10
C PHE A 53 6.83 18.48 -14.91
N GLY A 54 7.15 18.11 -13.69
CA GLY A 54 7.32 16.72 -13.29
C GLY A 54 7.08 16.54 -11.82
N ASP A 55 6.94 15.28 -11.43
CA ASP A 55 6.74 14.90 -10.04
C ASP A 55 7.38 13.54 -9.77
N GLY A 56 7.42 13.18 -8.51
CA GLY A 56 7.93 11.90 -8.07
C GLY A 56 8.20 11.88 -6.59
N VAL A 57 8.72 10.75 -6.13
CA VAL A 57 9.07 10.53 -4.74
C VAL A 57 10.58 10.64 -4.58
N LEU A 58 11.02 11.50 -3.67
CA LEU A 58 12.43 11.79 -3.48
C LEU A 58 13.17 10.62 -2.83
N GLU A 59 14.29 10.24 -3.43
CA GLU A 59 15.30 9.40 -2.81
C GLU A 59 16.59 10.20 -2.73
N ILE A 60 17.07 10.45 -1.51
CA ILE A 60 18.32 11.17 -1.28
C ILE A 60 19.46 10.16 -1.25
N LEU A 61 20.50 10.42 -2.06
CA LEU A 61 21.67 9.56 -2.14
C LEU A 61 22.76 10.02 -1.16
N GLN A 62 23.77 9.19 -0.95
CA GLN A 62 24.85 9.45 0.01
C GLN A 62 25.56 10.79 -0.20
N ASP A 63 25.66 11.21 -1.46
CA ASP A 63 26.35 12.47 -1.81
C ASP A 63 25.51 13.72 -1.52
N GLY A 64 24.28 13.56 -1.00
CA GLY A 64 23.45 14.68 -0.58
C GLY A 64 22.52 15.24 -1.64
N PHE A 65 22.64 14.81 -2.89
CA PHE A 65 21.65 15.10 -3.94
C PHE A 65 20.60 13.99 -3.99
N GLY A 66 19.54 14.20 -4.74
CA GLY A 66 18.47 13.20 -4.85
C GLY A 66 17.87 13.10 -6.23
N PHE A 67 17.01 12.10 -6.37
CA PHE A 67 16.20 11.90 -7.57
C PHE A 67 14.74 11.71 -7.20
N LEU A 68 13.86 12.21 -8.05
CA LEU A 68 12.43 11.89 -7.95
C LEU A 68 12.19 10.60 -8.74
N ARG A 69 11.76 9.56 -8.01
CA ARG A 69 11.48 8.24 -8.55
C ARG A 69 9.99 8.12 -8.86
N SER A 70 9.64 7.31 -9.86
CA SER A 70 8.27 7.12 -10.28
C SER A 70 7.64 5.88 -9.64
N ALA A 71 6.40 6.02 -9.15
CA ALA A 71 5.60 4.90 -8.69
C ALA A 71 5.31 3.90 -9.82
N ASP A 72 5.20 4.37 -11.06
CA ASP A 72 4.93 3.52 -12.24
C ASP A 72 6.05 2.50 -12.49
N SER A 73 7.26 2.80 -12.08
CA SER A 73 8.41 1.88 -12.15
C SER A 73 8.73 1.28 -10.77
N SER A 74 7.79 1.34 -9.83
CA SER A 74 7.96 0.88 -8.46
C SER A 74 9.22 1.45 -7.80
N TYR A 75 9.49 2.73 -8.06
CA TYR A 75 10.63 3.51 -7.53
C TYR A 75 12.00 2.99 -7.96
N LEU A 76 12.07 2.19 -9.02
CA LEU A 76 13.34 1.77 -9.61
C LEU A 76 14.04 2.97 -10.23
N ALA A 77 15.37 3.05 -10.05
CA ALA A 77 16.17 4.06 -10.71
C ALA A 77 16.04 3.91 -12.23
N GLY A 78 15.80 5.02 -12.91
CA GLY A 78 15.59 5.03 -14.34
C GLY A 78 16.05 6.33 -14.98
N PRO A 79 16.20 6.34 -16.31
CA PRO A 79 16.72 7.50 -17.02
C PRO A 79 15.76 8.69 -17.06
N ASP A 80 14.51 8.49 -16.70
CA ASP A 80 13.49 9.52 -16.62
C ASP A 80 13.31 10.08 -15.20
N ASP A 81 14.19 9.72 -14.27
CA ASP A 81 14.22 10.31 -12.92
C ASP A 81 14.64 11.78 -13.01
N ILE A 82 14.15 12.57 -12.07
CA ILE A 82 14.39 14.01 -12.04
C ILE A 82 15.41 14.33 -10.94
N TYR A 83 16.51 14.99 -11.32
CA TYR A 83 17.56 15.39 -10.39
C TYR A 83 17.07 16.49 -9.45
N VAL A 84 17.41 16.38 -8.17
CA VAL A 84 17.14 17.39 -7.13
C VAL A 84 18.47 17.75 -6.46
N SER A 85 18.79 19.05 -6.45
CA SER A 85 20.07 19.52 -5.93
C SER A 85 20.13 19.48 -4.39
N PRO A 86 21.34 19.38 -3.80
CA PRO A 86 21.51 19.49 -2.36
C PRO A 86 20.97 20.80 -1.77
N SER A 87 21.09 21.91 -2.50
CA SER A 87 20.59 23.22 -2.03
C SER A 87 19.06 23.23 -1.90
N GLN A 88 18.35 22.62 -2.84
CA GLN A 88 16.89 22.49 -2.78
C GLN A 88 16.47 21.62 -1.61
N ILE A 89 17.18 20.53 -1.40
CA ILE A 89 16.90 19.60 -0.28
C ILE A 89 17.06 20.33 1.05
N ARG A 90 18.12 21.11 1.22
CA ARG A 90 18.34 21.89 2.43
C ARG A 90 17.32 23.02 2.60
N ARG A 91 17.02 23.74 1.53
CA ARG A 91 16.13 24.90 1.56
C ARG A 91 14.73 24.53 2.07
N PHE A 92 14.19 23.41 1.63
CA PHE A 92 12.84 22.99 1.99
C PHE A 92 12.82 21.87 3.05
N ASN A 93 13.98 21.52 3.60
CA ASN A 93 14.12 20.44 4.58
C ASN A 93 13.51 19.14 4.07
N LEU A 94 13.85 18.79 2.83
CA LEU A 94 13.30 17.60 2.17
C LEU A 94 13.94 16.33 2.72
N ARG A 95 13.17 15.25 2.72
CA ARG A 95 13.60 13.93 3.18
C ARG A 95 13.22 12.88 2.15
N THR A 96 13.92 11.75 2.19
CA THR A 96 13.56 10.58 1.39
C THR A 96 12.10 10.20 1.69
N GLY A 97 11.34 9.98 0.62
CA GLY A 97 9.91 9.67 0.71
C GLY A 97 9.00 10.86 0.43
N ASP A 98 9.50 12.09 0.47
CA ASP A 98 8.70 13.26 0.13
C ASP A 98 8.21 13.18 -1.32
N THR A 99 6.91 13.37 -1.53
CA THR A 99 6.33 13.47 -2.86
C THR A 99 6.42 14.92 -3.31
N ILE A 100 7.16 15.17 -4.39
CA ILE A 100 7.49 16.51 -4.85
C ILE A 100 6.97 16.72 -6.25
N SER A 101 6.34 17.85 -6.51
CA SER A 101 5.96 18.29 -7.85
C SER A 101 6.52 19.68 -8.10
N GLY A 102 6.85 19.96 -9.36
CA GLY A 102 7.36 21.26 -9.71
C GLY A 102 7.76 21.40 -11.16
N LYS A 103 8.34 22.57 -11.42
CA LYS A 103 8.87 22.92 -12.73
C LYS A 103 10.22 22.24 -12.92
N ILE A 104 10.42 21.65 -14.10
CA ILE A 104 11.67 20.97 -14.47
C ILE A 104 12.30 21.62 -15.69
N ARG A 105 13.56 21.31 -15.94
CA ARG A 105 14.26 21.69 -17.16
C ARG A 105 14.88 20.49 -17.85
N PRO A 106 15.05 20.54 -19.19
CA PRO A 106 15.75 19.49 -19.90
C PRO A 106 17.23 19.40 -19.51
N PRO A 107 17.87 18.25 -19.76
CA PRO A 107 19.30 18.11 -19.55
C PRO A 107 20.09 19.12 -20.38
N LYS A 108 21.12 19.72 -19.77
CA LYS A 108 22.13 20.53 -20.46
C LYS A 108 23.18 19.62 -21.09
N GLU A 109 24.06 20.19 -21.89
CA GLU A 109 25.19 19.44 -22.45
C GLU A 109 25.98 18.76 -21.33
N GLY A 110 26.23 17.46 -21.47
CA GLY A 110 26.94 16.66 -20.48
C GLY A 110 26.06 16.14 -19.35
N GLU A 111 24.80 16.55 -19.27
CA GLU A 111 23.83 16.03 -18.28
C GLU A 111 22.97 14.92 -18.87
N ARG A 112 22.53 14.01 -18.02
CA ARG A 112 21.70 12.86 -18.41
C ARG A 112 20.24 13.01 -18.05
N TYR A 113 19.92 13.82 -17.03
CA TYR A 113 18.60 13.85 -16.41
C TYR A 113 17.94 15.21 -16.53
N PHE A 114 16.60 15.21 -16.56
CA PHE A 114 15.85 16.42 -16.26
C PHE A 114 16.18 16.84 -14.83
N ALA A 115 16.10 18.13 -14.56
CA ALA A 115 16.42 18.68 -13.25
C ALA A 115 15.26 19.53 -12.71
N LEU A 116 14.98 19.42 -11.43
CA LEU A 116 13.98 20.24 -10.76
C LEU A 116 14.48 21.69 -10.69
N LEU A 117 13.69 22.63 -11.23
CA LEU A 117 13.96 24.06 -11.17
C LEU A 117 13.29 24.72 -9.97
N LYS A 118 12.01 24.40 -9.75
CA LYS A 118 11.20 25.01 -8.72
C LYS A 118 10.32 23.96 -8.07
N VAL A 119 10.29 23.97 -6.73
CA VAL A 119 9.39 23.10 -5.95
C VAL A 119 8.06 23.82 -5.83
N ASN A 120 7.00 23.25 -6.43
CA ASN A 120 5.65 23.79 -6.36
C ASN A 120 4.85 23.21 -5.20
N GLU A 121 4.98 21.89 -4.95
CA GLU A 121 4.30 21.23 -3.85
C GLU A 121 5.20 20.16 -3.23
N VAL A 122 5.03 19.95 -1.93
CA VAL A 122 5.64 18.85 -1.18
C VAL A 122 4.52 18.12 -0.46
N ASN A 123 4.33 16.84 -0.77
CA ASN A 123 3.26 15.99 -0.24
C ASN A 123 1.86 16.62 -0.44
N TYR A 124 1.66 17.18 -1.65
CA TYR A 124 0.41 17.84 -2.08
C TYR A 124 0.08 19.11 -1.29
N ASP A 125 1.03 19.69 -0.61
CA ASP A 125 0.89 20.88 0.20
C ASP A 125 1.93 21.93 -0.22
N LYS A 126 1.77 23.15 0.27
CA LYS A 126 2.73 24.24 0.00
C LYS A 126 4.12 23.87 0.54
N PRO A 127 5.21 24.18 -0.19
CA PRO A 127 6.56 23.86 0.27
C PRO A 127 6.91 24.44 1.65
N GLU A 128 6.36 25.60 1.99
CA GLU A 128 6.58 26.26 3.28
C GLU A 128 6.11 25.40 4.46
N ASN A 129 5.04 24.64 4.27
CA ASN A 129 4.49 23.77 5.31
C ASN A 129 5.40 22.57 5.60
N ALA A 130 6.22 22.16 4.64
CA ALA A 130 7.18 21.06 4.82
C ALA A 130 8.30 21.43 5.82
N ARG A 131 8.61 22.70 5.97
CA ARG A 131 9.67 23.18 6.86
C ARG A 131 9.29 23.13 8.34
N ASN A 132 8.00 23.22 8.64
CA ASN A 132 7.48 23.35 10.00
C ASN A 132 6.71 22.12 10.47
N LYS A 133 6.74 21.04 9.72
CA LYS A 133 6.04 19.80 10.08
C LYS A 133 6.71 19.12 11.26
N ILE A 134 5.90 18.37 12.03
CA ILE A 134 6.40 17.48 13.07
C ILE A 134 6.85 16.20 12.39
N LEU A 135 8.06 15.73 12.71
CA LEU A 135 8.58 14.49 12.16
C LEU A 135 7.75 13.29 12.63
N PHE A 136 7.59 12.30 11.79
CA PHE A 136 6.78 11.11 12.08
C PHE A 136 7.13 10.49 13.44
N GLU A 137 8.43 10.40 13.75
CA GLU A 137 8.93 9.82 15.00
C GLU A 137 8.48 10.57 16.24
N ASN A 138 8.11 11.85 16.09
CA ASN A 138 7.66 12.70 17.19
C ASN A 138 6.14 12.85 17.29
N LEU A 139 5.40 12.24 16.36
CA LEU A 139 3.94 12.23 16.40
C LEU A 139 3.44 11.32 17.51
N THR A 140 2.32 11.70 18.12
CA THR A 140 1.75 10.96 19.27
C THR A 140 0.87 9.82 18.79
N PRO A 141 1.29 8.54 19.03
CA PRO A 141 0.50 7.41 18.59
C PRO A 141 -0.74 7.19 19.44
N LEU A 142 -1.85 6.90 18.79
CA LEU A 142 -3.12 6.57 19.41
C LEU A 142 -3.63 5.23 18.89
N HIS A 143 -4.55 4.61 19.62
CA HIS A 143 -5.32 3.49 19.09
C HIS A 143 -6.20 3.96 17.91
N ALA A 144 -6.47 3.05 16.98
CA ALA A 144 -7.41 3.31 15.90
C ALA A 144 -8.81 3.59 16.50
N ASN A 145 -9.42 4.71 16.14
CA ASN A 145 -10.71 5.13 16.67
C ASN A 145 -11.67 5.66 15.60
N SER A 146 -11.30 5.53 14.34
CA SER A 146 -12.14 5.92 13.20
C SER A 146 -12.27 4.73 12.26
N ARG A 147 -13.50 4.26 12.06
CA ARG A 147 -13.78 3.04 11.28
C ARG A 147 -13.41 3.18 9.82
N LEU A 148 -12.73 2.17 9.29
CA LEU A 148 -12.61 1.92 7.86
C LEU A 148 -13.59 0.81 7.49
N ARG A 149 -14.81 1.19 7.19
CA ARG A 149 -15.87 0.23 6.88
C ARG A 149 -15.64 -0.38 5.50
N MET A 150 -15.72 -1.71 5.42
CA MET A 150 -15.46 -2.44 4.18
C MET A 150 -16.74 -2.71 3.40
N GLU A 151 -17.87 -2.96 4.07
CA GLU A 151 -19.12 -3.22 3.34
C GLU A 151 -19.51 -2.02 2.47
N ARG A 152 -19.98 -2.31 1.26
CA ARG A 152 -20.42 -1.30 0.30
C ARG A 152 -21.93 -1.17 0.23
N GLY A 153 -22.66 -2.18 0.76
CA GLY A 153 -24.11 -2.17 0.84
C GLY A 153 -24.82 -2.37 -0.48
N ASN A 154 -24.16 -2.94 -1.47
CA ASN A 154 -24.71 -3.10 -2.82
C ASN A 154 -25.39 -4.45 -3.07
N GLY A 155 -25.37 -5.36 -2.10
CA GLY A 155 -25.99 -6.68 -2.20
C GLY A 155 -25.26 -7.67 -3.10
N SER A 156 -24.04 -7.33 -3.56
CA SER A 156 -23.24 -8.21 -4.42
C SER A 156 -22.63 -9.37 -3.63
N THR A 157 -22.23 -10.41 -4.36
CA THR A 157 -21.52 -11.56 -3.77
C THR A 157 -20.17 -11.14 -3.20
N GLU A 158 -19.45 -10.22 -3.87
CA GLU A 158 -18.18 -9.70 -3.39
C GLU A 158 -18.34 -8.94 -2.08
N ASP A 159 -19.47 -8.28 -1.88
CA ASP A 159 -19.72 -7.53 -0.65
C ASP A 159 -19.91 -8.44 0.56
N LEU A 160 -20.27 -9.70 0.38
CA LEU A 160 -20.33 -10.66 1.48
C LEU A 160 -18.98 -10.79 2.19
N THR A 161 -17.89 -10.82 1.44
CA THR A 161 -16.52 -10.83 2.02
C THR A 161 -16.29 -9.61 2.87
N ALA A 162 -16.61 -8.43 2.38
CA ALA A 162 -16.46 -7.17 3.10
C ALA A 162 -17.32 -7.14 4.36
N ARG A 163 -18.55 -7.66 4.28
CA ARG A 163 -19.49 -7.73 5.41
C ARG A 163 -18.98 -8.67 6.50
N VAL A 164 -18.45 -9.83 6.11
CA VAL A 164 -17.86 -10.78 7.07
C VAL A 164 -16.67 -10.16 7.78
N LEU A 165 -15.79 -9.48 7.02
CA LEU A 165 -14.61 -8.82 7.58
C LEU A 165 -15.00 -7.77 8.62
N ASP A 166 -15.99 -6.94 8.32
CA ASP A 166 -16.47 -5.92 9.25
C ASP A 166 -17.01 -6.52 10.56
N LEU A 167 -17.60 -7.71 10.50
CA LEU A 167 -18.11 -8.39 11.67
C LEU A 167 -17.02 -9.14 12.45
N ALA A 168 -16.08 -9.77 11.74
CA ALA A 168 -15.03 -10.60 12.35
C ALA A 168 -13.89 -9.76 12.92
N SER A 169 -13.41 -8.82 12.15
CA SER A 169 -12.20 -8.04 12.47
C SER A 169 -12.34 -6.62 11.92
N PRO A 170 -13.10 -5.76 12.57
CA PRO A 170 -13.25 -4.37 12.14
C PRO A 170 -11.90 -3.67 12.07
N ILE A 171 -11.72 -2.84 11.06
CA ILE A 171 -10.49 -2.11 10.79
C ILE A 171 -10.73 -0.62 11.00
N GLY A 172 -9.79 0.04 11.66
CA GLY A 172 -9.79 1.50 11.82
C GLY A 172 -8.57 2.14 11.21
N ARG A 173 -8.63 3.46 11.06
CA ARG A 173 -7.50 4.26 10.60
C ARG A 173 -6.37 4.18 11.63
N GLY A 174 -5.22 3.71 11.20
CA GLY A 174 -4.08 3.45 12.06
C GLY A 174 -3.95 2.00 12.53
N GLN A 175 -4.78 1.11 12.01
CA GLN A 175 -4.77 -0.30 12.36
C GLN A 175 -3.47 -0.97 11.91
N ARG A 176 -2.96 -1.86 12.74
CA ARG A 176 -1.84 -2.74 12.43
C ARG A 176 -2.38 -4.16 12.37
N GLY A 177 -2.78 -4.58 11.17
CA GLY A 177 -3.50 -5.82 10.96
C GLY A 177 -2.68 -6.90 10.27
N LEU A 178 -2.86 -8.13 10.72
CA LEU A 178 -2.21 -9.30 10.17
C LEU A 178 -3.27 -10.25 9.60
N ILE A 179 -3.15 -10.57 8.31
CA ILE A 179 -3.96 -11.59 7.66
C ILE A 179 -3.12 -12.86 7.59
N VAL A 180 -3.49 -13.84 8.39
CA VAL A 180 -2.78 -15.12 8.46
C VAL A 180 -3.35 -16.05 7.39
N ALA A 181 -2.53 -16.43 6.42
CA ALA A 181 -2.99 -17.09 5.21
C ALA A 181 -2.21 -18.38 4.91
N PRO A 182 -2.86 -19.54 4.98
CA PRO A 182 -2.32 -20.76 4.41
C PRO A 182 -2.46 -20.75 2.88
N PRO A 183 -1.75 -21.64 2.16
CA PRO A 183 -1.89 -21.70 0.70
C PRO A 183 -3.33 -21.99 0.26
N LYS A 184 -3.74 -21.41 -0.86
CA LYS A 184 -5.02 -21.64 -1.51
C LYS A 184 -6.26 -21.32 -0.64
N ALA A 185 -6.14 -20.32 0.22
CA ALA A 185 -7.25 -19.92 1.11
C ALA A 185 -7.95 -18.62 0.65
N GLY A 186 -7.66 -18.14 -0.56
CA GLY A 186 -8.32 -16.94 -1.10
C GLY A 186 -7.69 -15.63 -0.68
N LYS A 187 -6.42 -15.63 -0.32
CA LYS A 187 -5.68 -14.43 0.14
C LYS A 187 -5.76 -13.28 -0.88
N THR A 188 -5.48 -13.56 -2.14
CA THR A 188 -5.44 -12.54 -3.19
C THR A 188 -6.82 -11.90 -3.41
N MET A 189 -7.87 -12.71 -3.47
CA MET A 189 -9.24 -12.21 -3.60
C MET A 189 -9.64 -11.33 -2.42
N LEU A 190 -9.22 -11.71 -1.22
CA LEU A 190 -9.50 -10.92 -0.01
C LEU A 190 -8.81 -9.55 -0.09
N LEU A 191 -7.54 -9.50 -0.48
CA LEU A 191 -6.81 -8.23 -0.61
C LEU A 191 -7.41 -7.34 -1.69
N GLN A 192 -7.80 -7.90 -2.82
CA GLN A 192 -8.49 -7.16 -3.88
C GLN A 192 -9.80 -6.56 -3.37
N ASN A 193 -10.56 -7.34 -2.61
CA ASN A 193 -11.82 -6.90 -2.02
C ASN A 193 -11.61 -5.74 -1.04
N ILE A 194 -10.62 -5.86 -0.15
CA ILE A 194 -10.26 -4.80 0.79
C ILE A 194 -9.87 -3.52 0.03
N ALA A 195 -9.02 -3.64 -0.99
CA ALA A 195 -8.58 -2.49 -1.79
C ALA A 195 -9.75 -1.80 -2.48
N GLN A 196 -10.66 -2.56 -3.08
CA GLN A 196 -11.84 -2.03 -3.75
C GLN A 196 -12.81 -1.37 -2.76
N SER A 197 -12.99 -1.96 -1.58
CA SER A 197 -13.84 -1.38 -0.53
C SER A 197 -13.27 -0.06 -0.01
N ILE A 198 -11.96 0.02 0.19
CA ILE A 198 -11.30 1.27 0.61
C ILE A 198 -11.48 2.34 -0.45
N ALA A 199 -11.26 2.03 -1.73
CA ALA A 199 -11.42 2.98 -2.81
C ALA A 199 -12.86 3.49 -2.92
N TYR A 200 -13.83 2.63 -2.66
CA TYR A 200 -15.25 2.97 -2.73
C TYR A 200 -15.71 3.79 -1.51
N ASN A 201 -15.41 3.32 -0.30
CA ASN A 201 -15.92 3.92 0.93
C ASN A 201 -15.04 5.06 1.47
N HIS A 202 -13.74 5.04 1.16
CA HIS A 202 -12.76 5.96 1.74
C HIS A 202 -11.85 6.55 0.66
N PRO A 203 -12.43 7.29 -0.33
CA PRO A 203 -11.62 7.85 -1.41
C PRO A 203 -10.66 8.96 -0.95
N ASP A 204 -10.85 9.48 0.26
CA ASP A 204 -9.95 10.44 0.90
C ASP A 204 -8.61 9.82 1.34
N CYS A 205 -8.57 8.50 1.54
CA CYS A 205 -7.36 7.80 1.96
C CYS A 205 -6.41 7.56 0.79
N VAL A 206 -5.12 7.64 1.08
CA VAL A 206 -4.07 7.26 0.11
C VAL A 206 -3.86 5.75 0.25
N LEU A 207 -4.22 5.01 -0.78
CA LEU A 207 -4.09 3.55 -0.80
C LEU A 207 -2.85 3.14 -1.59
N MET A 208 -1.98 2.36 -0.94
CA MET A 208 -0.81 1.76 -1.57
C MET A 208 -0.84 0.24 -1.36
N VAL A 209 -0.72 -0.50 -2.45
CA VAL A 209 -0.59 -1.96 -2.41
C VAL A 209 0.86 -2.30 -2.73
N LEU A 210 1.52 -2.99 -1.82
CA LEU A 210 2.91 -3.40 -1.95
C LEU A 210 2.99 -4.92 -2.09
N LEU A 211 3.45 -5.37 -3.26
CA LEU A 211 3.56 -6.78 -3.60
C LEU A 211 5.05 -7.17 -3.65
N ILE A 212 5.45 -8.08 -2.78
CA ILE A 212 6.83 -8.54 -2.67
C ILE A 212 6.92 -10.01 -3.05
N ASP A 213 7.77 -10.32 -4.04
CA ASP A 213 8.07 -11.68 -4.49
C ASP A 213 6.85 -12.36 -5.13
N GLU A 214 5.97 -11.57 -5.73
CA GLU A 214 4.80 -12.06 -6.47
C GLU A 214 5.11 -12.26 -7.94
N ARG A 215 4.23 -12.95 -8.64
CA ARG A 215 4.35 -13.20 -10.09
C ARG A 215 3.93 -11.96 -10.88
N PRO A 216 4.60 -11.66 -12.00
CA PRO A 216 4.25 -10.49 -12.82
C PRO A 216 2.79 -10.42 -13.25
N GLU A 217 2.17 -11.55 -13.58
CA GLU A 217 0.75 -11.61 -13.99
C GLU A 217 -0.20 -11.24 -12.83
N GLU A 218 0.17 -11.57 -11.61
CA GLU A 218 -0.61 -11.19 -10.42
C GLU A 218 -0.49 -9.70 -10.12
N VAL A 219 0.68 -9.13 -10.35
CA VAL A 219 0.89 -7.68 -10.25
C VAL A 219 0.01 -6.95 -11.26
N THR A 220 0.00 -7.40 -12.50
CA THR A 220 -0.83 -6.81 -13.56
C THR A 220 -2.31 -6.86 -13.20
N GLU A 221 -2.78 -8.00 -12.69
CA GLU A 221 -4.17 -8.15 -12.28
C GLU A 221 -4.53 -7.17 -11.16
N MET A 222 -3.67 -7.05 -10.14
CA MET A 222 -3.90 -6.10 -9.06
C MET A 222 -3.95 -4.65 -9.56
N GLN A 223 -3.04 -4.28 -10.46
CA GLN A 223 -3.01 -2.94 -11.05
C GLN A 223 -4.30 -2.62 -11.83
N ARG A 224 -4.90 -3.61 -12.48
CA ARG A 224 -6.15 -3.43 -13.23
C ARG A 224 -7.37 -3.30 -12.32
N LEU A 225 -7.39 -3.99 -11.20
CA LEU A 225 -8.54 -4.06 -10.30
C LEU A 225 -8.55 -2.99 -9.22
N VAL A 226 -7.39 -2.45 -8.85
CA VAL A 226 -7.25 -1.54 -7.72
C VAL A 226 -7.12 -0.10 -8.20
N LYS A 227 -7.97 0.78 -7.67
CA LYS A 227 -7.86 2.23 -7.83
C LYS A 227 -6.97 2.77 -6.72
N GLY A 228 -5.68 2.72 -6.94
CA GLY A 228 -4.67 3.14 -5.99
C GLY A 228 -3.30 2.86 -6.57
N GLU A 229 -2.28 3.12 -5.78
CA GLU A 229 -0.91 2.84 -6.19
C GLU A 229 -0.60 1.37 -5.94
N VAL A 230 -0.16 0.66 -6.98
CA VAL A 230 0.32 -0.72 -6.86
C VAL A 230 1.81 -0.73 -7.18
N VAL A 231 2.61 -1.07 -6.19
CA VAL A 231 4.07 -1.11 -6.28
C VAL A 231 4.51 -2.54 -6.04
N ALA A 232 5.46 -3.01 -6.83
CA ALA A 232 5.84 -4.41 -6.77
C ALA A 232 7.33 -4.64 -6.97
N SER A 233 7.81 -5.70 -6.37
CA SER A 233 9.09 -6.32 -6.69
C SER A 233 8.82 -7.81 -6.87
N THR A 234 8.93 -8.28 -8.11
CA THR A 234 8.51 -9.63 -8.50
C THR A 234 9.54 -10.69 -8.13
N PHE A 235 9.13 -11.97 -8.22
CA PHE A 235 9.93 -13.11 -7.75
C PHE A 235 11.27 -13.26 -8.48
N ASP A 236 11.38 -12.73 -9.70
CA ASP A 236 12.60 -12.77 -10.51
C ASP A 236 13.58 -11.65 -10.18
N GLU A 237 13.21 -10.74 -9.28
CA GLU A 237 14.09 -9.67 -8.83
C GLU A 237 14.88 -10.08 -7.58
N PRO A 238 16.06 -9.49 -7.34
CA PRO A 238 16.87 -9.84 -6.17
C PRO A 238 16.26 -9.30 -4.86
N ALA A 239 16.64 -9.93 -3.75
CA ALA A 239 16.18 -9.54 -2.41
C ALA A 239 16.47 -8.07 -2.08
N SER A 240 17.59 -7.52 -2.54
CA SER A 240 17.93 -6.11 -2.36
C SER A 240 16.89 -5.18 -2.99
N ARG A 241 16.29 -5.59 -4.11
CA ARG A 241 15.22 -4.82 -4.77
C ARG A 241 13.94 -4.86 -3.96
N HIS A 242 13.58 -6.02 -3.39
CA HIS A 242 12.44 -6.15 -2.51
C HIS A 242 12.54 -5.19 -1.32
N VAL A 243 13.70 -5.14 -0.70
CA VAL A 243 13.97 -4.24 0.43
C VAL A 243 13.88 -2.77 0.02
N GLN A 244 14.50 -2.41 -1.11
CA GLN A 244 14.52 -1.03 -1.59
C GLN A 244 13.10 -0.51 -1.87
N VAL A 245 12.25 -1.31 -2.51
CA VAL A 245 10.86 -0.92 -2.78
C VAL A 245 10.10 -0.71 -1.48
N ALA A 246 10.22 -1.65 -0.54
CA ALA A 246 9.54 -1.55 0.75
C ALA A 246 9.98 -0.30 1.52
N GLU A 247 11.26 0.02 1.53
CA GLU A 247 11.79 1.21 2.20
C GLU A 247 11.23 2.50 1.57
N MET A 248 11.14 2.56 0.24
CA MET A 248 10.57 3.72 -0.44
C MET A 248 9.07 3.89 -0.09
N VAL A 249 8.32 2.80 -0.07
CA VAL A 249 6.89 2.84 0.25
C VAL A 249 6.66 3.34 1.69
N ILE A 250 7.39 2.79 2.66
CA ILE A 250 7.19 3.19 4.06
C ILE A 250 7.63 4.63 4.30
N GLU A 251 8.71 5.09 3.67
CA GLU A 251 9.14 6.47 3.80
C GLU A 251 8.13 7.44 3.16
N LYS A 252 7.61 7.10 1.98
CA LYS A 252 6.52 7.87 1.37
C LYS A 252 5.30 7.98 2.28
N ALA A 253 4.89 6.86 2.84
CA ALA A 253 3.74 6.81 3.74
C ALA A 253 3.94 7.71 4.97
N LYS A 254 5.10 7.62 5.61
CA LYS A 254 5.44 8.45 6.76
C LYS A 254 5.41 9.95 6.43
N ARG A 255 5.96 10.33 5.28
CA ARG A 255 5.95 11.74 4.84
C ARG A 255 4.53 12.24 4.64
N LEU A 256 3.65 11.44 4.04
CA LEU A 256 2.24 11.81 3.86
C LEU A 256 1.52 11.97 5.21
N VAL A 257 1.79 11.09 6.17
CA VAL A 257 1.20 11.20 7.52
C VAL A 257 1.67 12.47 8.23
N GLU A 258 2.92 12.88 8.04
CA GLU A 258 3.42 14.15 8.55
C GLU A 258 2.61 15.35 8.04
N HIS A 259 1.98 15.21 6.87
CA HIS A 259 1.07 16.18 6.28
C HIS A 259 -0.41 15.87 6.57
N LYS A 260 -0.68 15.12 7.63
CA LYS A 260 -2.03 14.81 8.14
C LYS A 260 -2.90 14.01 7.16
N LYS A 261 -2.27 13.22 6.27
CA LYS A 261 -2.98 12.31 5.36
C LYS A 261 -3.26 10.99 6.07
N ASP A 262 -4.34 10.34 5.65
CA ASP A 262 -4.65 8.98 6.06
C ASP A 262 -4.15 8.03 4.98
N VAL A 263 -3.16 7.21 5.34
CA VAL A 263 -2.48 6.31 4.40
C VAL A 263 -2.76 4.87 4.78
N ILE A 264 -3.05 4.04 3.78
CA ILE A 264 -3.28 2.62 3.97
C ILE A 264 -2.31 1.85 3.08
N ILE A 265 -1.53 0.96 3.69
CA ILE A 265 -0.64 0.04 2.97
C ILE A 265 -1.20 -1.37 3.11
N LEU A 266 -1.45 -2.02 1.98
CA LEU A 266 -1.73 -3.45 1.92
C LEU A 266 -0.45 -4.13 1.45
N LEU A 267 0.13 -4.96 2.31
CA LEU A 267 1.41 -5.65 2.03
C LEU A 267 1.19 -7.15 1.84
N ASP A 268 1.54 -7.65 0.71
CA ASP A 268 1.55 -9.08 0.42
C ASP A 268 2.97 -9.50 -0.02
N SER A 269 3.76 -10.05 0.85
CA SER A 269 3.51 -10.46 2.23
C SER A 269 4.65 -9.99 3.15
N ILE A 270 4.37 -9.89 4.44
CA ILE A 270 5.40 -9.60 5.44
C ILE A 270 6.39 -10.78 5.53
N THR A 271 5.94 -11.98 5.29
CA THR A 271 6.79 -13.19 5.30
C THR A 271 7.90 -13.08 4.26
N ARG A 272 7.55 -12.72 3.03
CA ARG A 272 8.53 -12.59 1.95
C ARG A 272 9.42 -11.38 2.12
N LEU A 273 8.89 -10.30 2.66
CA LEU A 273 9.70 -9.13 3.01
C LEU A 273 10.74 -9.48 4.07
N ALA A 274 10.34 -10.21 5.12
CA ALA A 274 11.26 -10.68 6.15
C ALA A 274 12.34 -11.59 5.59
N ARG A 275 11.99 -12.48 4.66
CA ARG A 275 12.96 -13.33 3.94
C ARG A 275 13.98 -12.48 3.17
N ALA A 276 13.52 -11.44 2.50
CA ALA A 276 14.40 -10.54 1.75
C ALA A 276 15.38 -9.82 2.68
N TYR A 277 14.92 -9.33 3.82
CA TYR A 277 15.80 -8.75 4.82
C TYR A 277 16.80 -9.75 5.37
N ASN A 278 16.38 -11.00 5.57
CA ASN A 278 17.28 -12.07 6.02
C ASN A 278 18.42 -12.32 5.03
N THR A 279 18.18 -12.09 3.77
CA THR A 279 19.20 -12.24 2.72
C THR A 279 20.18 -11.07 2.70
N VAL A 280 19.70 -9.82 2.89
CA VAL A 280 20.50 -8.60 2.65
C VAL A 280 21.11 -8.00 3.92
N VAL A 281 20.57 -8.29 5.10
CA VAL A 281 21.08 -7.75 6.37
C VAL A 281 22.34 -8.52 6.77
N PRO A 282 23.42 -7.84 7.22
CA PRO A 282 24.63 -8.53 7.69
C PRO A 282 24.32 -9.49 8.83
N ALA A 283 24.87 -10.70 8.77
CA ALA A 283 24.65 -11.73 9.76
C ALA A 283 25.18 -11.31 11.13
N SER A 284 24.40 -11.56 12.20
CA SER A 284 24.81 -11.30 13.59
C SER A 284 25.65 -12.41 14.19
N GLY A 285 25.72 -13.57 13.51
CA GLY A 285 26.31 -14.79 14.06
C GLY A 285 25.32 -15.58 14.92
N LYS A 286 24.14 -15.05 15.19
CA LYS A 286 23.06 -15.73 15.92
C LYS A 286 21.94 -16.05 14.95
N VAL A 287 21.79 -17.33 14.62
CA VAL A 287 20.77 -17.80 13.68
C VAL A 287 19.67 -18.50 14.47
N LEU A 288 18.43 -18.04 14.29
CA LEU A 288 17.25 -18.69 14.84
C LEU A 288 16.97 -20.00 14.07
N THR A 289 16.13 -20.86 14.63
CA THR A 289 15.66 -22.06 13.94
C THR A 289 15.10 -21.67 12.57
N GLY A 290 15.36 -22.49 11.54
CA GLY A 290 14.90 -22.24 10.19
C GLY A 290 15.77 -21.30 9.36
N GLY A 291 16.94 -20.92 9.86
CA GLY A 291 17.93 -20.12 9.12
C GLY A 291 17.68 -18.63 9.16
N VAL A 292 16.83 -18.13 10.07
CA VAL A 292 16.56 -16.70 10.23
C VAL A 292 17.61 -16.08 11.16
N ASP A 293 18.31 -15.05 10.67
CA ASP A 293 19.26 -14.29 11.49
C ASP A 293 18.51 -13.39 12.48
N ALA A 294 19.02 -13.33 13.73
CA ALA A 294 18.36 -12.56 14.79
C ALA A 294 18.21 -11.06 14.45
N ASN A 295 19.13 -10.49 13.66
CA ASN A 295 19.07 -9.08 13.25
C ASN A 295 18.13 -8.83 12.06
N ALA A 296 17.79 -9.88 11.30
CA ALA A 296 17.06 -9.73 10.04
C ALA A 296 15.63 -9.23 10.23
N LEU A 297 15.01 -9.51 11.38
CA LEU A 297 13.60 -9.18 11.62
C LEU A 297 13.36 -7.78 12.18
N HIS A 298 14.41 -7.07 12.54
CA HIS A 298 14.31 -5.71 13.10
C HIS A 298 13.62 -4.74 12.16
N ARG A 299 14.07 -4.68 10.90
CA ARG A 299 13.56 -3.73 9.91
C ARG A 299 12.13 -4.06 9.46
N PRO A 300 11.78 -5.31 9.14
CA PRO A 300 10.38 -5.63 8.82
C PRO A 300 9.45 -5.44 10.03
N LYS A 301 9.91 -5.66 11.26
CA LYS A 301 9.12 -5.33 12.45
C LYS A 301 8.90 -3.84 12.60
N ARG A 302 9.89 -3.00 12.29
CA ARG A 302 9.74 -1.54 12.28
C ARG A 302 8.82 -1.07 11.16
N PHE A 303 8.85 -1.73 10.01
CA PHE A 303 7.91 -1.47 8.93
C PHE A 303 6.47 -1.67 9.42
N PHE A 304 6.17 -2.86 9.92
CA PHE A 304 4.84 -3.20 10.40
C PHE A 304 4.45 -2.36 11.61
N GLY A 305 5.39 -2.15 12.51
CA GLY A 305 5.18 -1.36 13.72
C GLY A 305 4.98 0.14 13.51
N ALA A 306 5.21 0.64 12.29
CA ALA A 306 4.95 2.04 11.96
C ALA A 306 3.46 2.36 11.91
N ALA A 307 2.59 1.38 11.77
CA ALA A 307 1.14 1.58 11.72
C ALA A 307 0.63 2.18 13.02
N ARG A 308 -0.05 3.33 12.93
CA ARG A 308 -0.59 4.07 14.07
C ARG A 308 -1.60 5.11 13.65
N ASN A 309 -2.55 5.38 14.52
CA ASN A 309 -3.35 6.59 14.46
C ASN A 309 -2.55 7.70 15.15
N VAL A 310 -2.75 8.94 14.76
CA VAL A 310 -1.92 10.06 15.22
C VAL A 310 -2.79 11.18 15.79
N GLU A 311 -2.46 11.63 16.99
CA GLU A 311 -3.21 12.69 17.69
C GLU A 311 -3.20 14.00 16.90
N GLU A 312 -2.09 14.34 16.28
CA GLU A 312 -1.91 15.58 15.51
C GLU A 312 -2.67 15.59 14.18
N GLY A 313 -3.26 14.45 13.79
CA GLY A 313 -3.98 14.26 12.54
C GLY A 313 -3.24 13.35 11.57
N GLY A 314 -4.03 12.64 10.78
CA GLY A 314 -3.49 11.62 9.89
C GLY A 314 -3.38 10.26 10.55
N SER A 315 -3.09 9.25 9.75
CA SER A 315 -2.93 7.88 10.23
C SER A 315 -2.15 7.04 9.22
N LEU A 316 -1.49 6.01 9.71
CA LEU A 316 -0.87 4.99 8.87
C LEU A 316 -1.47 3.63 9.25
N THR A 317 -2.22 3.06 8.32
CA THR A 317 -2.81 1.72 8.44
C THR A 317 -1.95 0.75 7.65
N ILE A 318 -1.57 -0.38 8.24
CA ILE A 318 -0.83 -1.43 7.54
C ILE A 318 -1.57 -2.74 7.77
N ILE A 319 -2.03 -3.34 6.67
CA ILE A 319 -2.63 -4.67 6.65
C ILE A 319 -1.69 -5.57 5.86
N ALA A 320 -1.03 -6.49 6.54
CA ALA A 320 -0.02 -7.35 5.97
C ALA A 320 -0.45 -8.81 6.01
N THR A 321 -0.15 -9.56 4.96
CA THR A 321 -0.35 -11.00 4.95
C THR A 321 0.86 -11.69 5.55
N ALA A 322 0.61 -12.72 6.36
CA ALA A 322 1.62 -13.62 6.90
C ALA A 322 1.30 -15.03 6.41
N LEU A 323 2.29 -15.67 5.80
CA LEU A 323 2.11 -16.99 5.18
C LEU A 323 2.39 -18.11 6.19
N ILE A 324 1.47 -19.06 6.27
CA ILE A 324 1.61 -20.25 7.13
C ILE A 324 1.40 -21.52 6.28
N ASP A 325 1.80 -22.66 6.83
CA ASP A 325 1.62 -23.99 6.21
C ASP A 325 2.20 -24.08 4.79
N THR A 326 3.30 -23.38 4.57
CA THR A 326 3.99 -23.36 3.27
C THR A 326 4.97 -24.52 3.10
N GLY A 327 5.23 -25.29 4.16
CA GLY A 327 6.27 -26.32 4.21
C GLY A 327 7.65 -25.75 4.52
N SER A 328 7.80 -24.43 4.66
CA SER A 328 9.06 -23.76 4.96
C SER A 328 9.21 -23.54 6.46
N LYS A 329 10.29 -24.05 7.03
CA LYS A 329 10.61 -23.81 8.45
C LYS A 329 10.91 -22.33 8.71
N MET A 330 11.54 -21.66 7.76
CA MET A 330 11.79 -20.21 7.84
C MET A 330 10.48 -19.42 7.96
N ASP A 331 9.48 -19.76 7.15
CA ASP A 331 8.17 -19.09 7.18
C ASP A 331 7.47 -19.29 8.54
N GLU A 332 7.58 -20.48 9.13
CA GLU A 332 7.04 -20.75 10.46
C GLU A 332 7.70 -19.86 11.54
N VAL A 333 9.02 -19.74 11.50
CA VAL A 333 9.77 -18.89 12.44
C VAL A 333 9.36 -17.42 12.26
N ILE A 334 9.26 -16.95 11.02
CA ILE A 334 8.84 -15.57 10.73
C ILE A 334 7.44 -15.33 11.28
N TYR A 335 6.50 -16.23 11.06
CA TYR A 335 5.15 -16.09 11.57
C TYR A 335 5.13 -15.99 13.10
N GLU A 336 5.86 -16.86 13.80
CA GLU A 336 5.94 -16.84 15.26
C GLU A 336 6.49 -15.51 15.78
N GLU A 337 7.43 -14.91 15.07
CA GLU A 337 8.01 -13.61 15.43
C GLU A 337 7.04 -12.44 15.22
N PHE A 338 6.13 -12.54 14.26
CA PHE A 338 5.13 -11.49 13.99
C PHE A 338 3.81 -11.72 14.72
N LYS A 339 3.53 -12.95 15.12
CA LYS A 339 2.30 -13.31 15.83
C LYS A 339 2.15 -12.45 17.09
N GLY A 340 0.99 -11.84 17.26
CA GLY A 340 0.71 -10.99 18.42
C GLY A 340 1.29 -9.58 18.37
N THR A 341 2.05 -9.21 17.33
CA THR A 341 2.58 -7.85 17.19
C THR A 341 1.55 -6.87 16.62
N GLY A 342 0.54 -7.38 15.96
CA GLY A 342 -0.57 -6.57 15.44
C GLY A 342 -1.66 -6.36 16.48
N ASN A 343 -2.59 -5.46 16.17
CA ASN A 343 -3.78 -5.18 16.97
C ASN A 343 -5.08 -5.58 16.25
N MET A 344 -4.96 -6.26 15.12
CA MET A 344 -6.05 -6.88 14.38
C MET A 344 -5.51 -8.14 13.73
N GLU A 345 -6.27 -9.22 13.78
CA GLU A 345 -5.92 -10.46 13.10
C GLU A 345 -7.13 -11.00 12.34
N LEU A 346 -6.88 -11.47 11.14
CA LEU A 346 -7.84 -12.17 10.31
C LEU A 346 -7.21 -13.49 9.87
N HIS A 347 -7.80 -14.60 10.27
CA HIS A 347 -7.28 -15.93 9.96
C HIS A 347 -8.05 -16.54 8.80
N LEU A 348 -7.36 -16.86 7.71
CA LEU A 348 -7.92 -17.64 6.62
C LEU A 348 -7.74 -19.15 6.94
N SER A 349 -8.72 -19.94 6.54
CA SER A 349 -8.75 -21.38 6.81
C SER A 349 -8.69 -22.18 5.52
N ARG A 350 -7.71 -23.08 5.46
CA ARG A 350 -7.60 -24.03 4.35
C ARG A 350 -8.80 -25.00 4.31
N LYS A 351 -9.28 -25.44 5.47
CA LYS A 351 -10.42 -26.37 5.55
C LYS A 351 -11.69 -25.77 4.98
N ILE A 352 -11.96 -24.48 5.26
CA ILE A 352 -13.11 -23.76 4.72
C ILE A 352 -12.96 -23.64 3.20
N ALA A 353 -11.77 -23.25 2.72
CA ALA A 353 -11.50 -23.09 1.29
C ALA A 353 -11.63 -24.41 0.52
N GLU A 354 -11.22 -25.53 1.11
CA GLU A 354 -11.37 -26.88 0.51
C GLU A 354 -12.83 -27.25 0.29
N LYS A 355 -13.74 -26.74 1.12
CA LYS A 355 -15.18 -26.89 0.96
C LYS A 355 -15.79 -25.90 -0.03
N ARG A 356 -14.96 -25.10 -0.69
CA ARG A 356 -15.40 -24.06 -1.64
C ARG A 356 -16.30 -23.00 -1.01
N VAL A 357 -16.11 -22.73 0.29
CA VAL A 357 -16.80 -21.68 1.01
C VAL A 357 -15.89 -20.47 1.07
N PHE A 358 -16.34 -19.33 0.54
CA PHE A 358 -15.59 -18.08 0.53
C PHE A 358 -16.46 -16.91 0.97
N PRO A 359 -15.93 -15.97 1.79
CA PRO A 359 -14.54 -15.90 2.25
C PRO A 359 -14.22 -17.03 3.23
N ALA A 360 -13.03 -17.61 3.11
CA ALA A 360 -12.60 -18.72 3.94
C ALA A 360 -12.02 -18.22 5.28
N ILE A 361 -12.81 -17.46 6.01
CA ILE A 361 -12.39 -16.81 7.26
C ILE A 361 -12.74 -17.70 8.45
N ASP A 362 -11.75 -17.94 9.30
CA ASP A 362 -11.96 -18.56 10.60
C ASP A 362 -12.45 -17.47 11.56
N TYR A 363 -13.74 -17.35 11.70
CA TYR A 363 -14.40 -16.28 12.45
C TYR A 363 -13.95 -16.24 13.91
N ASN A 364 -13.91 -17.40 14.58
CA ASN A 364 -13.60 -17.48 16.00
C ASN A 364 -12.14 -17.13 16.34
N ARG A 365 -11.22 -17.28 15.37
CA ARG A 365 -9.81 -16.92 15.55
C ARG A 365 -9.47 -15.51 15.14
N SER A 366 -10.43 -14.81 14.54
CA SER A 366 -10.24 -13.45 14.03
C SER A 366 -10.77 -12.42 15.02
N GLY A 367 -10.21 -11.22 15.02
CA GLY A 367 -10.66 -10.15 15.90
C GLY A 367 -9.80 -8.91 15.83
N THR A 368 -10.28 -7.86 16.50
CA THR A 368 -9.58 -6.57 16.59
C THR A 368 -9.53 -6.15 18.05
N ARG A 369 -8.35 -5.74 18.51
CA ARG A 369 -8.20 -5.16 19.84
C ARG A 369 -8.82 -3.77 19.86
N LYS A 370 -9.43 -3.41 21.00
CA LYS A 370 -10.07 -2.12 21.20
C LYS A 370 -11.14 -1.81 20.13
N GLU A 371 -11.87 -2.84 19.70
CA GLU A 371 -12.94 -2.69 18.71
C GLU A 371 -14.05 -1.74 19.18
N GLU A 372 -14.21 -1.57 20.48
CA GLU A 372 -15.16 -0.64 21.07
C GLU A 372 -14.91 0.82 20.65
N LEU A 373 -13.69 1.14 20.25
CA LEU A 373 -13.34 2.47 19.71
C LEU A 373 -13.78 2.65 18.25
N LEU A 374 -14.11 1.55 17.57
CA LEU A 374 -14.45 1.55 16.14
C LEU A 374 -15.96 1.37 15.89
N THR A 375 -16.71 1.07 16.91
CA THR A 375 -18.14 0.74 16.81
C THR A 375 -18.96 1.62 17.74
N THR A 376 -20.24 1.80 17.40
CA THR A 376 -21.19 2.31 18.36
C THR A 376 -21.43 1.24 19.44
N GLN A 377 -21.90 1.64 20.60
CA GLN A 377 -22.21 0.69 21.67
C GLN A 377 -23.29 -0.31 21.23
N GLU A 378 -24.27 0.16 20.48
CA GLU A 378 -25.34 -0.68 19.94
C GLU A 378 -24.81 -1.75 18.99
N GLU A 379 -23.98 -1.35 18.03
CA GLU A 379 -23.33 -2.28 17.09
C GLU A 379 -22.47 -3.30 17.83
N LEU A 380 -21.69 -2.85 18.80
CA LEU A 380 -20.81 -3.71 19.59
C LEU A 380 -21.58 -4.81 20.32
N GLN A 381 -22.72 -4.46 20.93
CA GLN A 381 -23.56 -5.43 21.61
C GLN A 381 -24.09 -6.49 20.64
N LYS A 382 -24.50 -6.07 19.44
CA LYS A 382 -24.97 -6.98 18.40
C LYS A 382 -23.85 -7.91 17.92
N MET A 383 -22.66 -7.40 17.77
CA MET A 383 -21.48 -8.20 17.41
C MET A 383 -21.15 -9.23 18.50
N TRP A 384 -21.25 -8.86 19.76
CA TRP A 384 -21.03 -9.79 20.88
C TRP A 384 -22.07 -10.91 20.92
N ILE A 385 -23.34 -10.59 20.68
CA ILE A 385 -24.40 -11.61 20.59
C ILE A 385 -24.10 -12.58 19.45
N LEU A 386 -23.71 -12.07 18.29
CA LEU A 386 -23.33 -12.90 17.15
C LEU A 386 -22.16 -13.83 17.47
N ARG A 387 -21.14 -13.32 18.16
CA ARG A 387 -20.01 -14.15 18.60
C ARG A 387 -20.41 -15.28 19.51
N LYS A 388 -21.35 -15.03 20.44
CA LYS A 388 -21.86 -16.07 21.32
C LYS A 388 -22.59 -17.17 20.55
N ILE A 389 -23.32 -16.80 19.50
CA ILE A 389 -24.03 -17.75 18.65
C ILE A 389 -23.03 -18.62 17.87
N ILE A 390 -22.00 -17.99 17.32
CA ILE A 390 -21.01 -18.65 16.44
C ILE A 390 -19.96 -19.42 17.23
N HIS A 391 -19.62 -18.99 18.45
CA HIS A 391 -18.51 -19.56 19.23
C HIS A 391 -18.51 -21.08 19.33
N PRO A 392 -19.65 -21.77 19.59
CA PRO A 392 -19.64 -23.24 19.68
C PRO A 392 -19.57 -23.95 18.35
N MET A 393 -19.67 -23.24 17.23
CA MET A 393 -19.62 -23.84 15.88
C MET A 393 -18.19 -24.14 15.46
N GLY A 394 -17.99 -25.22 14.71
CA GLY A 394 -16.73 -25.45 14.02
C GLY A 394 -16.48 -24.41 12.94
N GLU A 395 -15.25 -24.28 12.49
CA GLU A 395 -14.85 -23.21 11.56
C GLU A 395 -15.64 -23.20 10.25
N ILE A 396 -15.93 -24.39 9.69
CA ILE A 396 -16.70 -24.53 8.45
C ILE A 396 -18.17 -24.14 8.69
N ASP A 397 -18.78 -24.73 9.73
CA ASP A 397 -20.18 -24.48 10.06
C ASP A 397 -20.43 -23.01 10.39
N ALA A 398 -19.50 -22.39 11.10
CA ALA A 398 -19.57 -20.96 11.44
C ALA A 398 -19.63 -20.09 10.18
N MET A 399 -18.76 -20.35 9.22
CA MET A 399 -18.71 -19.52 8.01
C MET A 399 -19.89 -19.80 7.08
N GLU A 400 -20.31 -21.06 6.94
CA GLU A 400 -21.51 -21.40 6.16
C GLU A 400 -22.76 -20.74 6.76
N PHE A 401 -22.91 -20.82 8.07
CA PHE A 401 -24.01 -20.16 8.78
C PHE A 401 -24.02 -18.65 8.49
N LEU A 402 -22.87 -18.00 8.68
CA LEU A 402 -22.77 -16.56 8.54
C LEU A 402 -23.05 -16.11 7.11
N ILE A 403 -22.45 -16.75 6.13
CA ILE A 403 -22.63 -16.43 4.70
C ILE A 403 -24.09 -16.62 4.29
N ASN A 404 -24.72 -17.72 4.71
CA ASN A 404 -26.12 -18.00 4.38
C ASN A 404 -27.07 -16.94 4.97
N LYS A 405 -26.82 -16.53 6.21
CA LYS A 405 -27.63 -15.51 6.86
C LYS A 405 -27.40 -14.12 6.24
N LEU A 406 -26.15 -13.75 5.96
CA LEU A 406 -25.83 -12.47 5.33
C LEU A 406 -26.42 -12.37 3.93
N ALA A 407 -26.45 -13.48 3.18
CA ALA A 407 -27.01 -13.49 1.83
C ALA A 407 -28.51 -13.15 1.77
N MET A 408 -29.23 -13.28 2.88
CA MET A 408 -30.65 -12.93 3.00
C MET A 408 -30.88 -11.43 3.13
N THR A 409 -29.83 -10.66 3.38
CA THR A 409 -29.90 -9.23 3.62
C THR A 409 -28.85 -8.51 2.79
N LYS A 410 -28.99 -7.19 2.65
CA LYS A 410 -28.12 -6.37 1.84
C LYS A 410 -26.99 -5.73 2.65
N THR A 411 -27.25 -5.41 3.91
CA THR A 411 -26.30 -4.74 4.81
C THR A 411 -26.19 -5.48 6.12
N ASN A 412 -25.12 -5.20 6.88
CA ASN A 412 -24.96 -5.77 8.21
C ASN A 412 -26.03 -5.26 9.20
N ASP A 413 -26.45 -4.01 9.05
CA ASP A 413 -27.55 -3.48 9.86
C ASP A 413 -28.86 -4.24 9.59
N ASP A 414 -29.17 -4.52 8.34
CA ASP A 414 -30.32 -5.33 7.95
C ASP A 414 -30.22 -6.76 8.51
N PHE A 415 -29.04 -7.33 8.49
CA PHE A 415 -28.76 -8.64 9.06
C PHE A 415 -29.05 -8.65 10.57
N PHE A 416 -28.58 -7.67 11.32
CA PHE A 416 -28.84 -7.57 12.75
C PHE A 416 -30.34 -7.39 13.04
N GLU A 417 -31.03 -6.59 12.24
CA GLU A 417 -32.50 -6.44 12.37
C GLU A 417 -33.25 -7.76 12.10
N MET A 418 -32.80 -8.51 11.09
CA MET A 418 -33.36 -9.83 10.80
C MET A 418 -33.17 -10.80 11.99
N MET A 419 -31.97 -10.81 12.57
CA MET A 419 -31.68 -11.67 13.73
C MET A 419 -32.53 -11.30 14.96
N LYS A 420 -32.82 -10.04 15.15
CA LYS A 420 -33.61 -9.55 16.27
C LYS A 420 -35.10 -10.03 16.22
N ARG A 421 -35.58 -10.31 15.00
CA ARG A 421 -36.96 -10.74 14.76
C ARG A 421 -37.17 -12.26 14.82
N SER A 422 -36.11 -13.02 14.84
CA SER A 422 -36.14 -14.46 14.82
C SER A 422 -36.05 -15.10 16.22
#